data_4800924e39c50528ed7cdfe66bb116ed
#
_entry.id   4800924e39c50528ed7cdfe66bb116ed
#
_cell.length_a   1.000
_cell.length_b   1.000
_cell.length_c   1.000
_cell.angle_alpha   90.00
_cell.angle_beta   90.00
_cell.angle_gamma   90.00
#
_symmetry.space_group_name_H-M   'P 1'
#
loop_
_entity.id
_entity.type
_entity.pdbx_description
1 polymer ?
#
loop_
_entity_poly.entity_id
_entity_poly.type
_entity_poly.pdbx_seq_one_letter_code
_entity_poly.pdbx_strand_id
1 'polypeptide(L)'
;YSGIIFALSVALIGFADDYIKVVKKRNLGLTEKQKTILQSLVIIAYLVSLYMGMGKEPYMFIPFAGNVRMGVFFWIFGFVVIYAAINAVNFTDGIDGLCSSVTITFGLSMCVIAYMHKFFGVSLMASVLIGGCAGFLVWNHNPAKVFMGDTGSMFLGGMVVAIAYALNCPLILLLTGIIYVIEGASDVLQIGYFKITHGKRIFKMAPIHHHFEMSGWSEKKIVAVFSIVNAVGGAAAIALMYFGGYAL
;
A
#
# COMPACT_ATOMS: atom_id res chain seq x y z
N TYR A 1 16.40 -7.59 3.57
CA TYR A 1 16.96 -6.82 2.42
C TYR A 1 16.07 -6.91 1.18
N SER A 2 15.49 -8.07 0.85
CA SER A 2 14.67 -8.25 -0.38
C SER A 2 13.50 -7.28 -0.47
N GLY A 3 12.84 -6.96 0.64
CA GLY A 3 11.73 -6.01 0.68
C GLY A 3 12.15 -4.57 0.34
N ILE A 4 13.33 -4.13 0.78
CA ILE A 4 13.87 -2.80 0.44
C ILE A 4 14.22 -2.73 -1.05
N ILE A 5 14.87 -3.79 -1.57
CA ILE A 5 15.20 -3.88 -3.00
C ILE A 5 13.92 -3.87 -3.84
N PHE A 6 12.89 -4.58 -3.40
CA PHE A 6 11.58 -4.58 -4.03
C PHE A 6 10.97 -3.16 -4.06
N ALA A 7 10.93 -2.46 -2.91
CA ALA A 7 10.38 -1.10 -2.83
C ALA A 7 11.14 -0.12 -3.74
N LEU A 8 12.48 -0.20 -3.77
CA LEU A 8 13.30 0.61 -4.67
C LEU A 8 13.05 0.27 -6.15
N SER A 9 12.88 -1.02 -6.49
CA SER A 9 12.58 -1.44 -7.85
C SER A 9 11.22 -0.91 -8.34
N VAL A 10 10.21 -0.93 -7.46
CA VAL A 10 8.89 -0.37 -7.74
C VAL A 10 8.98 1.17 -7.87
N ALA A 11 9.77 1.84 -7.02
CA ALA A 11 10.03 3.27 -7.12
C ALA A 11 10.69 3.66 -8.45
N LEU A 12 11.61 2.84 -8.97
CA LEU A 12 12.25 3.08 -10.28
C LEU A 12 11.24 3.03 -11.43
N ILE A 13 10.18 2.19 -11.33
CA ILE A 13 9.10 2.19 -12.31
C ILE A 13 8.34 3.53 -12.26
N GLY A 14 8.00 4.00 -11.03
CA GLY A 14 7.38 5.30 -10.84
C GLY A 14 8.26 6.44 -11.34
N PHE A 15 9.56 6.40 -11.05
CA PHE A 15 10.51 7.38 -11.57
C PHE A 15 10.56 7.42 -13.10
N ALA A 16 10.58 6.26 -13.75
CA ALA A 16 10.54 6.20 -15.21
C ALA A 16 9.25 6.82 -15.78
N ASP A 17 8.12 6.60 -15.11
CA ASP A 17 6.84 7.19 -15.47
C ASP A 17 6.88 8.72 -15.35
N ASP A 18 7.29 9.24 -14.19
CA ASP A 18 7.41 10.67 -13.92
C ASP A 18 8.43 11.35 -14.85
N TYR A 19 9.60 10.72 -15.05
CA TYR A 19 10.64 11.23 -15.93
C TYR A 19 10.15 11.38 -17.37
N ILE A 20 9.41 10.40 -17.89
CA ILE A 20 8.83 10.46 -19.23
C ILE A 20 7.83 11.61 -19.33
N LYS A 21 6.98 11.82 -18.32
CA LYS A 21 6.02 12.94 -18.28
C LYS A 21 6.75 14.29 -18.39
N VAL A 22 7.80 14.47 -17.58
CA VAL A 22 8.57 15.72 -17.52
C VAL A 22 9.35 15.97 -18.83
N VAL A 23 10.14 14.98 -19.29
CA VAL A 23 11.00 15.13 -20.47
C VAL A 23 10.18 15.31 -21.75
N LYS A 24 9.09 14.57 -21.90
CA LYS A 24 8.22 14.69 -23.09
C LYS A 24 7.16 15.77 -22.94
N LYS A 25 7.13 16.49 -21.81
CA LYS A 25 6.16 17.58 -21.53
C LYS A 25 4.72 17.16 -21.85
N ARG A 26 4.32 15.97 -21.41
CA ARG A 26 2.99 15.40 -21.63
C ARG A 26 2.48 14.73 -20.36
N ASN A 27 1.15 14.60 -20.22
CA ASN A 27 0.53 13.97 -19.05
C ASN A 27 0.63 12.44 -19.05
N LEU A 28 1.00 11.81 -20.18
CA LEU A 28 1.14 10.36 -20.31
C LEU A 28 2.62 9.96 -20.12
N GLY A 29 2.90 9.23 -19.06
CA GLY A 29 4.17 8.58 -18.79
C GLY A 29 4.31 7.24 -19.53
N LEU A 30 4.53 6.17 -18.78
CA LEU A 30 4.43 4.80 -19.28
C LEU A 30 2.98 4.47 -19.65
N THR A 31 2.77 3.63 -20.66
CA THR A 31 1.43 3.09 -20.91
C THR A 31 1.04 2.15 -19.79
N GLU A 32 -0.28 1.99 -19.55
CA GLU A 32 -0.79 1.05 -18.54
C GLU A 32 -0.21 -0.37 -18.71
N LYS A 33 -0.09 -0.83 -19.97
CA LYS A 33 0.52 -2.14 -20.28
C LYS A 33 1.99 -2.21 -19.87
N GLN A 34 2.77 -1.16 -20.16
CA GLN A 34 4.19 -1.12 -19.78
C GLN A 34 4.34 -1.10 -18.26
N LYS A 35 3.55 -0.28 -17.56
CA LYS A 35 3.56 -0.20 -16.09
C LYS A 35 3.20 -1.56 -15.47
N THR A 36 2.13 -2.20 -15.96
CA THR A 36 1.70 -3.53 -15.51
C THR A 36 2.77 -4.60 -15.74
N ILE A 37 3.40 -4.64 -16.91
CA ILE A 37 4.45 -5.63 -17.22
C ILE A 37 5.65 -5.44 -16.29
N LEU A 38 6.14 -4.21 -16.12
CA LEU A 38 7.28 -3.92 -15.26
C LEU A 38 6.98 -4.24 -13.79
N GLN A 39 5.82 -3.85 -13.28
CA GLN A 39 5.37 -4.22 -11.94
C GLN A 39 5.30 -5.75 -11.79
N SER A 40 4.74 -6.46 -12.77
CA SER A 40 4.62 -7.92 -12.74
C SER A 40 5.98 -8.61 -12.64
N LEU A 41 6.96 -8.16 -13.41
CA LEU A 41 8.33 -8.72 -13.36
C LEU A 41 8.97 -8.52 -11.98
N VAL A 42 8.85 -7.33 -11.41
CA VAL A 42 9.39 -7.01 -10.08
C VAL A 42 8.67 -7.80 -8.99
N ILE A 43 7.35 -7.95 -9.08
CA ILE A 43 6.55 -8.75 -8.14
C ILE A 43 6.96 -10.24 -8.19
N ILE A 44 7.11 -10.81 -9.39
CA ILE A 44 7.53 -12.20 -9.54
C ILE A 44 8.93 -12.40 -8.94
N ALA A 45 9.87 -11.49 -9.21
CA ALA A 45 11.21 -11.57 -8.65
C ALA A 45 11.18 -11.49 -7.11
N TYR A 46 10.32 -10.64 -6.55
CA TYR A 46 10.15 -10.54 -5.09
C TYR A 46 9.54 -11.82 -4.49
N LEU A 47 8.49 -12.38 -5.11
CA LEU A 47 7.88 -13.63 -4.69
C LEU A 47 8.88 -14.81 -4.74
N VAL A 48 9.73 -14.88 -5.78
CA VAL A 48 10.83 -15.86 -5.86
C VAL A 48 11.79 -15.67 -4.69
N SER A 49 12.18 -14.44 -4.38
CA SER A 49 13.05 -14.14 -3.24
C SER A 49 12.45 -14.59 -1.90
N LEU A 50 11.14 -14.32 -1.68
CA LEU A 50 10.43 -14.78 -0.50
C LEU A 50 10.36 -16.30 -0.42
N TYR A 51 10.01 -16.97 -1.52
CA TYR A 51 9.95 -18.43 -1.61
C TYR A 51 11.28 -19.09 -1.27
N MET A 52 12.38 -18.56 -1.79
CA MET A 52 13.72 -19.05 -1.47
C MET A 52 14.08 -18.79 0.00
N GLY A 53 13.72 -17.63 0.54
CA GLY A 53 13.94 -17.28 1.95
C GLY A 53 13.15 -18.15 2.94
N MET A 54 11.99 -18.66 2.52
CA MET A 54 11.16 -19.58 3.30
C MET A 54 11.57 -21.07 3.13
N GLY A 55 12.74 -21.36 2.57
CA GLY A 55 13.21 -22.74 2.37
C GLY A 55 12.36 -23.53 1.37
N LYS A 56 11.69 -22.87 0.44
CA LYS A 56 10.79 -23.44 -0.58
C LYS A 56 9.49 -24.04 -0.04
N GLU A 57 9.17 -23.75 1.21
CA GLU A 57 7.91 -24.14 1.84
C GLU A 57 7.13 -22.88 2.25
N PRO A 58 6.44 -22.20 1.32
CA PRO A 58 5.77 -20.95 1.64
C PRO A 58 4.61 -21.20 2.58
N TYR A 59 4.60 -20.44 3.65
CA TYR A 59 3.52 -20.39 4.63
C TYR A 59 3.10 -18.95 4.86
N MET A 60 1.91 -18.76 5.40
CA MET A 60 1.38 -17.48 5.83
C MET A 60 0.79 -17.63 7.23
N PHE A 61 1.08 -16.69 8.09
CA PHE A 61 0.44 -16.64 9.38
C PHE A 61 -0.98 -16.08 9.25
N ILE A 62 -1.95 -16.79 9.80
CA ILE A 62 -3.35 -16.37 9.91
C ILE A 62 -3.68 -16.32 11.40
N PRO A 63 -4.10 -15.15 11.96
CA PRO A 63 -4.50 -15.06 13.36
C PRO A 63 -5.53 -16.13 13.71
N PHE A 64 -5.37 -16.76 14.87
CA PHE A 64 -6.15 -17.89 15.41
C PHE A 64 -5.98 -19.23 14.67
N ALA A 65 -5.51 -19.23 13.42
CA ALA A 65 -5.28 -20.47 12.66
C ALA A 65 -3.80 -20.89 12.61
N GLY A 66 -2.88 -19.96 12.97
CA GLY A 66 -1.44 -20.21 12.95
C GLY A 66 -0.82 -20.18 11.57
N ASN A 67 0.28 -20.90 11.37
CA ASN A 67 1.00 -20.96 10.11
C ASN A 67 0.33 -21.94 9.14
N VAL A 68 -0.22 -21.40 8.05
CA VAL A 68 -0.89 -22.16 7.00
C VAL A 68 0.02 -22.30 5.79
N ARG A 69 0.27 -23.53 5.35
CA ARG A 69 1.06 -23.79 4.13
C ARG A 69 0.27 -23.33 2.90
N MET A 70 0.91 -22.52 2.06
CA MET A 70 0.28 -21.90 0.90
C MET A 70 0.42 -22.68 -0.40
N GLY A 71 1.47 -23.49 -0.54
CA GLY A 71 1.73 -24.24 -1.77
C GLY A 71 1.71 -23.36 -3.02
N VAL A 72 1.01 -23.81 -4.07
CA VAL A 72 0.85 -23.06 -5.33
C VAL A 72 0.06 -21.76 -5.14
N PHE A 73 -0.84 -21.73 -4.16
CA PHE A 73 -1.66 -20.53 -3.86
C PHE A 73 -0.80 -19.33 -3.45
N PHE A 74 0.39 -19.56 -2.89
CA PHE A 74 1.35 -18.48 -2.56
C PHE A 74 1.62 -17.56 -3.76
N TRP A 75 1.80 -18.12 -4.95
CA TRP A 75 2.14 -17.34 -6.14
C TRP A 75 0.97 -16.48 -6.62
N ILE A 76 -0.22 -17.08 -6.70
CA ILE A 76 -1.42 -16.39 -7.19
C ILE A 76 -1.85 -15.32 -6.19
N PHE A 77 -2.01 -15.71 -4.93
CA PHE A 77 -2.42 -14.80 -3.85
C PHE A 77 -1.38 -13.70 -3.64
N GLY A 78 -0.10 -14.06 -3.57
CA GLY A 78 0.98 -13.08 -3.40
C GLY A 78 1.02 -12.08 -4.53
N PHE A 79 0.92 -12.52 -5.79
CA PHE A 79 0.89 -11.62 -6.94
C PHE A 79 -0.28 -10.64 -6.85
N VAL A 80 -1.49 -11.12 -6.61
CA VAL A 80 -2.70 -10.29 -6.57
C VAL A 80 -2.62 -9.28 -5.42
N VAL A 81 -2.23 -9.71 -4.21
CA VAL A 81 -2.14 -8.84 -3.04
C VAL A 81 -1.07 -7.76 -3.25
N ILE A 82 0.10 -8.13 -3.73
CA ILE A 82 1.21 -7.18 -3.93
C ILE A 82 0.85 -6.18 -5.03
N TYR A 83 0.33 -6.64 -6.16
CA TYR A 83 -0.08 -5.77 -7.26
C TYR A 83 -1.18 -4.79 -6.83
N ALA A 84 -2.20 -5.29 -6.13
CA ALA A 84 -3.28 -4.47 -5.61
C ALA A 84 -2.77 -3.43 -4.59
N ALA A 85 -1.91 -3.84 -3.64
CA ALA A 85 -1.40 -2.96 -2.60
C ALA A 85 -0.55 -1.81 -3.17
N ILE A 86 0.38 -2.10 -4.11
CA ILE A 86 1.21 -1.05 -4.73
C ILE A 86 0.33 -0.01 -5.41
N ASN A 87 -0.65 -0.45 -6.21
CA ASN A 87 -1.51 0.46 -6.96
C ASN A 87 -2.50 1.17 -6.05
N ALA A 88 -3.02 0.53 -5.01
CA ALA A 88 -3.90 1.17 -4.03
C ALA A 88 -3.21 2.30 -3.26
N VAL A 89 -1.95 2.11 -2.84
CA VAL A 89 -1.15 3.18 -2.22
C VAL A 89 -0.90 4.32 -3.22
N ASN A 90 -0.58 4.00 -4.48
CA ASN A 90 -0.41 5.00 -5.53
C ASN A 90 -1.70 5.79 -5.78
N PHE A 91 -2.88 5.15 -5.81
CA PHE A 91 -4.17 5.83 -5.94
C PHE A 91 -4.50 6.73 -4.74
N THR A 92 -3.99 6.41 -3.55
CA THR A 92 -4.19 7.22 -2.34
C THR A 92 -3.44 8.54 -2.39
N ASP A 93 -2.48 8.72 -3.30
CA ASP A 93 -1.74 9.98 -3.49
C ASP A 93 -2.47 10.97 -4.43
N GLY A 94 -3.79 11.10 -4.27
CA GLY A 94 -4.63 11.95 -5.12
C GLY A 94 -4.92 13.34 -4.55
N ILE A 95 -4.73 13.58 -3.25
CA ILE A 95 -4.91 14.88 -2.58
C ILE A 95 -3.77 15.14 -1.59
N ASP A 96 -3.57 16.44 -1.28
CA ASP A 96 -2.47 16.93 -0.45
C ASP A 96 -2.38 16.22 0.91
N GLY A 97 -1.26 15.54 1.16
CA GLY A 97 -0.94 14.92 2.44
C GLY A 97 -1.66 13.62 2.76
N LEU A 98 -2.59 13.13 1.93
CA LEU A 98 -3.38 11.94 2.24
C LEU A 98 -2.50 10.69 2.33
N CYS A 99 -1.75 10.38 1.27
CA CYS A 99 -0.92 9.19 1.21
C CYS A 99 0.09 9.14 2.36
N SER A 100 0.79 10.25 2.62
CA SER A 100 1.77 10.35 3.72
C SER A 100 1.12 10.15 5.09
N SER A 101 -0.04 10.76 5.34
CA SER A 101 -0.75 10.67 6.63
C SER A 101 -1.27 9.26 6.90
N VAL A 102 -1.85 8.60 5.90
CA VAL A 102 -2.29 7.21 5.98
C VAL A 102 -1.10 6.27 6.18
N THR A 103 0.03 6.52 5.48
CA THR A 103 1.25 5.72 5.64
C THR A 103 1.85 5.86 7.05
N ILE A 104 1.77 7.04 7.68
CA ILE A 104 2.18 7.22 9.08
C ILE A 104 1.35 6.33 10.00
N THR A 105 0.03 6.33 9.87
CA THR A 105 -0.85 5.51 10.74
C THR A 105 -0.65 4.01 10.49
N PHE A 106 -0.43 3.60 9.25
CA PHE A 106 0.01 2.25 8.89
C PHE A 106 1.33 1.91 9.60
N GLY A 107 2.35 2.75 9.45
CA GLY A 107 3.66 2.55 10.04
C GLY A 107 3.61 2.43 11.56
N LEU A 108 2.81 3.26 12.24
CA LEU A 108 2.63 3.20 13.69
C LEU A 108 2.08 1.85 14.14
N SER A 109 1.03 1.35 13.49
CA SER A 109 0.46 0.04 13.83
C SER A 109 1.43 -1.11 13.56
N MET A 110 2.13 -1.08 12.41
CA MET A 110 3.11 -2.11 12.05
C MET A 110 4.35 -2.07 12.95
N CYS A 111 4.78 -0.88 13.38
CA CYS A 111 5.86 -0.73 14.35
C CYS A 111 5.52 -1.41 15.69
N VAL A 112 4.31 -1.18 16.20
CA VAL A 112 3.82 -1.81 17.45
C VAL A 112 3.71 -3.32 17.28
N ILE A 113 3.07 -3.82 16.22
CA ILE A 113 2.93 -5.25 15.93
C ILE A 113 4.31 -5.91 15.85
N ALA A 114 5.22 -5.36 15.07
CA ALA A 114 6.56 -5.90 14.90
C ALA A 114 7.36 -5.91 16.21
N TYR A 115 7.24 -4.85 17.02
CA TYR A 115 7.90 -4.77 18.32
C TYR A 115 7.36 -5.82 19.30
N MET A 116 6.03 -5.98 19.38
CA MET A 116 5.38 -6.96 20.25
C MET A 116 5.86 -8.40 19.96
N HIS A 117 6.08 -8.70 18.69
CA HIS A 117 6.54 -10.03 18.24
C HIS A 117 8.07 -10.13 18.06
N LYS A 118 8.83 -9.17 18.58
CA LYS A 118 10.30 -9.12 18.57
C LYS A 118 10.96 -9.07 17.19
N PHE A 119 10.21 -8.64 16.15
CA PHE A 119 10.75 -8.36 14.83
C PHE A 119 11.37 -6.96 14.76
N PHE A 120 12.43 -6.73 15.53
CA PHE A 120 13.02 -5.40 15.68
C PHE A 120 13.47 -4.77 14.36
N GLY A 121 13.96 -5.56 13.39
CA GLY A 121 14.30 -5.06 12.05
C GLY A 121 13.09 -4.52 11.29
N VAL A 122 11.92 -5.17 11.42
CA VAL A 122 10.67 -4.72 10.79
C VAL A 122 10.12 -3.49 11.51
N SER A 123 10.20 -3.46 12.85
CA SER A 123 9.84 -2.28 13.64
C SER A 123 10.70 -1.07 13.27
N LEU A 124 12.01 -1.27 13.05
CA LEU A 124 12.90 -0.21 12.56
C LEU A 124 12.50 0.28 11.17
N MET A 125 12.20 -0.64 10.24
CA MET A 125 11.73 -0.27 8.89
C MET A 125 10.45 0.57 8.95
N ALA A 126 9.48 0.17 9.79
CA ALA A 126 8.26 0.91 10.00
C ALA A 126 8.53 2.30 10.60
N SER A 127 9.43 2.41 11.57
CA SER A 127 9.82 3.68 12.19
C SER A 127 10.48 4.63 11.19
N VAL A 128 11.36 4.13 10.32
CA VAL A 128 12.00 4.92 9.25
C VAL A 128 10.94 5.40 8.26
N LEU A 129 9.97 4.55 7.91
CA LEU A 129 8.86 4.93 7.04
C LEU A 129 8.02 6.07 7.64
N ILE A 130 7.69 5.98 8.95
CA ILE A 130 6.99 7.05 9.68
C ILE A 130 7.80 8.35 9.61
N GLY A 131 9.08 8.30 9.92
CA GLY A 131 9.95 9.48 9.91
C GLY A 131 10.04 10.13 8.53
N GLY A 132 10.21 9.32 7.48
CA GLY A 132 10.22 9.78 6.09
C GLY A 132 8.92 10.47 5.68
N CYS A 133 7.77 9.83 5.96
CA CYS A 133 6.46 10.42 5.66
C CYS A 133 6.18 11.68 6.49
N ALA A 134 6.56 11.71 7.77
CA ALA A 134 6.38 12.87 8.62
C ALA A 134 7.24 14.06 8.15
N GLY A 135 8.50 13.81 7.76
CA GLY A 135 9.36 14.83 7.17
C GLY A 135 8.83 15.34 5.83
N PHE A 136 8.34 14.46 4.97
CA PHE A 136 7.75 14.85 3.69
C PHE A 136 6.44 15.63 3.88
N LEU A 137 5.61 15.27 4.86
CA LEU A 137 4.33 15.92 5.14
C LEU A 137 4.48 17.41 5.51
N VAL A 138 5.65 17.83 6.03
CA VAL A 138 5.95 19.27 6.28
C VAL A 138 5.79 20.09 4.99
N TRP A 139 6.07 19.50 3.84
CA TRP A 139 5.99 20.17 2.54
C TRP A 139 4.77 19.77 1.71
N ASN A 140 4.19 18.59 1.99
CA ASN A 140 3.08 18.02 1.24
C ASN A 140 1.71 18.24 1.90
N HIS A 141 1.62 18.83 3.12
CA HIS A 141 0.32 19.16 3.70
C HIS A 141 -0.39 20.29 2.92
N ASN A 142 -1.71 20.28 2.94
CA ASN A 142 -2.52 21.24 2.19
C ASN A 142 -2.39 22.69 2.71
N PRO A 143 -2.04 23.69 1.85
CA PRO A 143 -1.71 23.52 0.43
C PRO A 143 -0.27 22.97 0.23
N ALA A 144 -0.15 21.95 -0.60
CA ALA A 144 1.14 21.28 -0.82
C ALA A 144 2.11 22.17 -1.60
N LYS A 145 3.39 22.11 -1.21
CA LYS A 145 4.50 22.77 -1.90
C LYS A 145 5.32 21.79 -2.74
N VAL A 146 5.23 20.50 -2.42
CA VAL A 146 5.95 19.40 -3.08
C VAL A 146 5.02 18.20 -3.20
N PHE A 147 5.07 17.52 -4.34
CA PHE A 147 4.34 16.28 -4.61
C PHE A 147 5.33 15.11 -4.69
N MET A 148 4.93 13.92 -4.23
CA MET A 148 5.82 12.76 -4.27
C MET A 148 5.86 12.08 -5.64
N GLY A 149 4.81 12.28 -6.46
CA GLY A 149 4.65 11.64 -7.76
C GLY A 149 4.53 10.12 -7.68
N ASP A 150 4.52 9.49 -8.86
CA ASP A 150 4.52 8.04 -8.95
C ASP A 150 5.78 7.41 -8.34
N THR A 151 6.89 8.12 -8.36
CA THR A 151 8.15 7.69 -7.72
C THR A 151 7.96 7.42 -6.23
N GLY A 152 7.42 8.40 -5.50
CA GLY A 152 7.25 8.32 -4.06
C GLY A 152 6.11 7.39 -3.65
N SER A 153 4.95 7.52 -4.27
CA SER A 153 3.77 6.72 -3.90
C SER A 153 3.96 5.22 -4.20
N MET A 154 4.64 4.88 -5.30
CA MET A 154 5.01 3.49 -5.59
C MET A 154 6.09 2.97 -4.63
N PHE A 155 7.08 3.81 -4.22
CA PHE A 155 8.01 3.44 -3.16
C PHE A 155 7.27 3.10 -1.86
N LEU A 156 6.34 3.97 -1.44
CA LEU A 156 5.53 3.73 -0.23
C LEU A 156 4.72 2.44 -0.35
N GLY A 157 4.11 2.18 -1.50
CA GLY A 157 3.40 0.92 -1.78
C GLY A 157 4.31 -0.31 -1.65
N GLY A 158 5.52 -0.23 -2.19
CA GLY A 158 6.54 -1.27 -2.04
C GLY A 158 6.95 -1.49 -0.58
N MET A 159 7.14 -0.43 0.21
CA MET A 159 7.47 -0.51 1.63
C MET A 159 6.32 -1.09 2.47
N VAL A 160 5.07 -0.69 2.20
CA VAL A 160 3.87 -1.24 2.83
C VAL A 160 3.81 -2.76 2.65
N VAL A 161 4.01 -3.22 1.42
CA VAL A 161 4.09 -4.66 1.10
C VAL A 161 5.26 -5.32 1.82
N ALA A 162 6.46 -4.74 1.73
CA ALA A 162 7.67 -5.31 2.31
C ALA A 162 7.54 -5.53 3.83
N ILE A 163 6.98 -4.57 4.55
CA ILE A 163 6.76 -4.65 5.99
C ILE A 163 5.75 -5.75 6.34
N ALA A 164 4.63 -5.85 5.60
CA ALA A 164 3.61 -6.86 5.86
C ALA A 164 4.10 -8.29 5.58
N TYR A 165 4.84 -8.47 4.48
CA TYR A 165 5.43 -9.77 4.12
C TYR A 165 6.61 -10.15 5.02
N ALA A 166 7.34 -9.19 5.58
CA ALA A 166 8.39 -9.47 6.55
C ALA A 166 7.84 -10.04 7.87
N LEU A 167 6.58 -9.73 8.21
CA LEU A 167 5.85 -10.39 9.31
C LEU A 167 5.17 -11.68 8.90
N ASN A 168 5.33 -12.11 7.66
CA ASN A 168 4.65 -13.28 7.09
C ASN A 168 3.12 -13.28 7.28
N CYS A 169 2.52 -12.10 7.41
CA CYS A 169 1.09 -11.89 7.62
C CYS A 169 0.53 -10.82 6.65
N PRO A 170 0.55 -11.05 5.32
CA PRO A 170 0.07 -10.05 4.36
C PRO A 170 -1.40 -9.70 4.53
N LEU A 171 -2.23 -10.59 5.10
CA LEU A 171 -3.64 -10.31 5.38
C LEU A 171 -3.84 -9.16 6.38
N ILE A 172 -2.82 -8.83 7.18
CA ILE A 172 -2.89 -7.72 8.13
C ILE A 172 -3.09 -6.37 7.43
N LEU A 173 -2.73 -6.27 6.14
CA LEU A 173 -2.95 -5.10 5.31
C LEU A 173 -4.43 -4.72 5.20
N LEU A 174 -5.35 -5.68 5.30
CA LEU A 174 -6.80 -5.42 5.29
C LEU A 174 -7.24 -4.51 6.44
N LEU A 175 -6.50 -4.50 7.54
CA LEU A 175 -6.78 -3.66 8.71
C LEU A 175 -5.79 -2.50 8.82
N THR A 176 -4.48 -2.76 8.77
CA THR A 176 -3.46 -1.72 8.93
C THR A 176 -3.42 -0.73 7.76
N GLY A 177 -3.88 -1.14 6.59
CA GLY A 177 -3.99 -0.35 5.37
C GLY A 177 -5.41 -0.25 4.85
N ILE A 178 -6.41 -0.23 5.74
CA ILE A 178 -7.84 -0.28 5.35
C ILE A 178 -8.23 0.84 4.39
N ILE A 179 -7.61 2.01 4.51
CA ILE A 179 -7.85 3.11 3.57
C ILE A 179 -7.33 2.76 2.18
N TYR A 180 -6.15 2.17 2.05
CA TYR A 180 -5.65 1.70 0.74
C TYR A 180 -6.60 0.68 0.12
N VAL A 181 -7.13 -0.23 0.95
CA VAL A 181 -8.12 -1.23 0.49
C VAL A 181 -9.38 -0.56 -0.01
N ILE A 182 -9.91 0.44 0.71
CA ILE A 182 -11.12 1.18 0.32
C ILE A 182 -10.88 2.00 -0.95
N GLU A 183 -9.73 2.68 -1.07
CA GLU A 183 -9.35 3.44 -2.27
C GLU A 183 -9.28 2.53 -3.50
N GLY A 184 -8.50 1.46 -3.44
CA GLY A 184 -8.38 0.52 -4.54
C GLY A 184 -9.69 -0.19 -4.88
N ALA A 185 -10.46 -0.61 -3.86
CA ALA A 185 -11.75 -1.26 -4.07
C ALA A 185 -12.76 -0.31 -4.72
N SER A 186 -12.79 0.97 -4.32
CA SER A 186 -13.68 1.97 -4.91
C SER A 186 -13.44 2.15 -6.41
N ASP A 187 -12.19 2.11 -6.82
CA ASP A 187 -11.79 2.21 -8.24
C ASP A 187 -12.25 0.97 -9.03
N VAL A 188 -11.94 -0.22 -8.52
CA VAL A 188 -12.35 -1.48 -9.16
C VAL A 188 -13.87 -1.58 -9.29
N LEU A 189 -14.61 -1.24 -8.22
CA LEU A 189 -16.06 -1.25 -8.19
C LEU A 189 -16.64 -0.22 -9.18
N GLN A 190 -16.10 0.99 -9.20
CA GLN A 190 -16.54 2.03 -10.11
C GLN A 190 -16.34 1.62 -11.58
N ILE A 191 -15.15 1.14 -11.93
CA ILE A 191 -14.82 0.72 -13.30
C ILE A 191 -15.69 -0.48 -13.70
N GLY A 192 -15.83 -1.48 -12.83
CA GLY A 192 -16.66 -2.64 -13.07
C GLY A 192 -18.13 -2.27 -13.31
N TYR A 193 -18.71 -1.49 -12.41
CA TYR A 193 -20.10 -1.05 -12.52
C TYR A 193 -20.35 -0.18 -13.75
N PHE A 194 -19.43 0.75 -14.04
CA PHE A 194 -19.53 1.62 -15.22
C PHE A 194 -19.56 0.80 -16.52
N LYS A 195 -18.73 -0.23 -16.62
CA LYS A 195 -18.71 -1.12 -17.80
C LYS A 195 -19.99 -1.95 -17.92
N ILE A 196 -20.46 -2.54 -16.81
CA ILE A 196 -21.67 -3.40 -16.81
C ILE A 196 -22.93 -2.59 -17.09
N THR A 197 -23.02 -1.36 -16.58
CA THR A 197 -24.21 -0.51 -16.70
C THR A 197 -24.15 0.49 -17.85
N HIS A 198 -23.13 0.37 -18.71
CA HIS A 198 -22.95 1.25 -19.87
C HIS A 198 -22.95 2.74 -19.51
N GLY A 199 -22.22 3.11 -18.47
CA GLY A 199 -21.96 4.51 -18.13
C GLY A 199 -22.54 5.03 -16.82
N LYS A 200 -23.26 4.22 -16.03
CA LYS A 200 -23.70 4.62 -14.69
C LYS A 200 -22.55 4.56 -13.69
N ARG A 201 -22.57 5.45 -12.70
CA ARG A 201 -21.56 5.56 -11.65
C ARG A 201 -22.15 5.22 -10.29
N ILE A 202 -21.37 4.49 -9.45
CA ILE A 202 -21.69 4.27 -8.03
C ILE A 202 -21.29 5.51 -7.23
N PHE A 203 -20.03 5.93 -7.40
CA PHE A 203 -19.48 7.11 -6.75
C PHE A 203 -19.48 8.29 -7.72
N LYS A 204 -19.52 9.53 -7.20
CA LYS A 204 -19.38 10.75 -8.03
C LYS A 204 -18.09 10.71 -8.83
N MET A 205 -17.01 10.24 -8.18
CA MET A 205 -15.70 10.00 -8.76
C MET A 205 -14.98 8.90 -7.95
N ALA A 206 -14.10 8.15 -8.56
CA ALA A 206 -13.17 7.21 -7.92
C ALA A 206 -11.74 7.66 -8.24
N PRO A 207 -10.78 7.40 -7.33
CA PRO A 207 -10.92 6.76 -6.01
C PRO A 207 -11.82 7.51 -5.02
N ILE A 208 -12.14 6.89 -3.87
CA ILE A 208 -13.22 7.35 -2.97
C ILE A 208 -12.95 8.73 -2.35
N HIS A 209 -11.70 9.14 -2.15
CA HIS A 209 -11.37 10.49 -1.66
C HIS A 209 -11.97 11.58 -2.56
N HIS A 210 -11.94 11.41 -3.88
CA HIS A 210 -12.56 12.34 -4.82
C HIS A 210 -14.10 12.37 -4.71
N HIS A 211 -14.73 11.26 -4.33
CA HIS A 211 -16.17 11.26 -4.06
C HIS A 211 -16.52 12.20 -2.90
N PHE A 212 -15.72 12.19 -1.83
CA PHE A 212 -15.93 13.07 -0.69
C PHE A 212 -15.60 14.53 -1.02
N GLU A 213 -14.55 14.78 -1.79
CA GLU A 213 -14.19 16.09 -2.30
C GLU A 213 -15.34 16.70 -3.13
N MET A 214 -15.87 15.94 -4.10
CA MET A 214 -17.03 16.32 -4.90
C MET A 214 -18.34 16.40 -4.07
N SER A 215 -18.32 15.92 -2.85
CA SER A 215 -19.44 16.04 -1.89
C SER A 215 -19.26 17.23 -0.93
N GLY A 216 -18.24 18.07 -1.16
CA GLY A 216 -18.01 19.31 -0.43
C GLY A 216 -17.14 19.17 0.81
N TRP A 217 -16.43 18.06 0.99
CA TRP A 217 -15.44 17.94 2.05
C TRP A 217 -14.15 18.66 1.65
N SER A 218 -13.54 19.37 2.59
CA SER A 218 -12.18 19.90 2.37
C SER A 218 -11.15 18.78 2.42
N GLU A 219 -10.05 18.92 1.69
CA GLU A 219 -8.93 17.97 1.71
C GLU A 219 -8.45 17.69 3.13
N LYS A 220 -8.27 18.73 3.96
CA LYS A 220 -7.89 18.59 5.38
C LYS A 220 -8.84 17.69 6.16
N LYS A 221 -10.16 17.78 5.90
CA LYS A 221 -11.15 16.93 6.54
C LYS A 221 -11.03 15.49 6.05
N ILE A 222 -10.83 15.27 4.74
CA ILE A 222 -10.66 13.95 4.17
C ILE A 222 -9.41 13.28 4.76
N VAL A 223 -8.28 13.98 4.76
CA VAL A 223 -7.02 13.49 5.33
C VAL A 223 -7.17 13.11 6.80
N ALA A 224 -7.80 13.98 7.62
CA ALA A 224 -8.01 13.70 9.04
C ALA A 224 -8.90 12.47 9.27
N VAL A 225 -10.06 12.40 8.59
CA VAL A 225 -11.00 11.29 8.76
C VAL A 225 -10.38 9.97 8.27
N PHE A 226 -9.73 9.96 7.11
CA PHE A 226 -9.10 8.76 6.56
C PHE A 226 -7.94 8.27 7.44
N SER A 227 -7.13 9.20 7.96
CA SER A 227 -6.06 8.84 8.91
C SER A 227 -6.63 8.24 10.21
N ILE A 228 -7.73 8.79 10.73
CA ILE A 228 -8.40 8.24 11.92
C ILE A 228 -8.95 6.84 11.63
N VAL A 229 -9.66 6.66 10.51
CA VAL A 229 -10.19 5.34 10.11
C VAL A 229 -9.06 4.33 9.96
N ASN A 230 -7.94 4.72 9.32
CA ASN A 230 -6.78 3.83 9.18
C ASN A 230 -6.14 3.51 10.54
N ALA A 231 -6.05 4.48 11.45
CA ALA A 231 -5.55 4.27 12.81
C ALA A 231 -6.45 3.32 13.62
N VAL A 232 -7.77 3.42 13.48
CA VAL A 232 -8.73 2.48 14.09
C VAL A 232 -8.54 1.07 13.52
N GLY A 233 -8.39 0.93 12.21
CA GLY A 233 -8.05 -0.34 11.58
C GLY A 233 -6.72 -0.90 12.11
N GLY A 234 -5.71 -0.05 12.25
CA GLY A 234 -4.42 -0.39 12.85
C GLY A 234 -4.53 -0.86 14.30
N ALA A 235 -5.34 -0.20 15.12
CA ALA A 235 -5.60 -0.63 16.50
C ALA A 235 -6.30 -2.00 16.56
N ALA A 236 -7.27 -2.23 15.66
CA ALA A 236 -7.90 -3.53 15.51
C ALA A 236 -6.89 -4.62 15.09
N ALA A 237 -5.97 -4.29 14.18
CA ALA A 237 -4.89 -5.19 13.76
C ALA A 237 -3.95 -5.54 14.93
N ILE A 238 -3.57 -4.56 15.74
CA ILE A 238 -2.75 -4.79 16.95
C ILE A 238 -3.47 -5.77 17.90
N ALA A 239 -4.76 -5.53 18.18
CA ALA A 239 -5.56 -6.41 19.02
C ALA A 239 -5.66 -7.82 18.42
N LEU A 240 -5.93 -7.92 17.10
CA LEU A 240 -6.01 -9.20 16.39
C LEU A 240 -4.71 -10.00 16.49
N MET A 241 -3.56 -9.34 16.33
CA MET A 241 -2.24 -10.00 16.41
C MET A 241 -1.89 -10.39 17.85
N TYR A 242 -2.29 -9.56 18.84
CA TYR A 242 -2.08 -9.86 20.26
C TYR A 242 -2.84 -11.11 20.71
N PHE A 243 -4.14 -11.19 20.39
CA PHE A 243 -4.99 -12.31 20.78
C PHE A 243 -4.92 -13.49 19.80
N GLY A 244 -4.48 -13.29 18.59
CA GLY A 244 -4.46 -14.28 17.51
C GLY A 244 -3.36 -15.34 17.60
N GLY A 245 -2.54 -15.32 18.68
CA GLY A 245 -1.56 -16.37 18.94
C GLY A 245 -0.38 -16.38 17.98
N TYR A 246 0.06 -15.20 17.51
CA TYR A 246 1.27 -15.09 16.68
C TYR A 246 2.49 -15.53 17.51
N ALA A 247 2.85 -16.80 17.37
CA ALA A 247 4.06 -17.37 17.95
C ALA A 247 5.13 -17.51 16.85
N LEU A 248 6.35 -17.13 17.21
CA LEU A 248 7.57 -17.42 16.44
C LEU A 248 7.88 -18.91 16.46
#